data_417dd48263ec6dc64c4767f7d3258033
#
_entry.id   417dd48263ec6dc64c4767f7d3258033
#
_cell.length_a   1.000
_cell.length_b   1.000
_cell.length_c   1.000
_cell.angle_alpha   90.00
_cell.angle_beta   90.00
_cell.angle_gamma   90.00
#
_symmetry.space_group_name_H-M   'P 1'
#
loop_
_entity.id
_entity.type
_entity.pdbx_description
1 polymer ?
#
loop_
_entity_poly.entity_id
_entity_poly.type
_entity_poly.pdbx_seq_one_letter_code
_entity_poly.pdbx_strand_id
1 'polypeptide(L)'
;INNPKENKVTDILIKNNKNGESKSMSTDAVFIAIGHIPNTSLFKDFLNLNENGYILTDEGTKTNIPGVFACGDVQDWEYRQAITAAGSGCMAAIDTERYLSNL
;
A
#
# COMPACT_ATOMS: atom_id res chain seq x y z
N ILE A 1 -8.13 -19.61 15.74
CA ILE A 1 -7.57 -19.29 14.42
C ILE A 1 -6.51 -20.30 13.97
N ASN A 2 -6.13 -21.27 14.75
CA ASN A 2 -5.00 -22.10 14.34
C ASN A 2 -5.14 -23.54 14.79
N ASN A 3 -5.03 -24.44 13.84
CA ASN A 3 -4.50 -25.77 14.15
C ASN A 3 -2.98 -25.74 13.89
N PRO A 4 -2.12 -25.51 14.91
CA PRO A 4 -0.68 -25.40 14.72
C PRO A 4 -0.03 -26.68 14.15
N LYS A 5 -0.75 -27.82 14.23
CA LYS A 5 -0.28 -29.09 13.70
C LYS A 5 -0.50 -29.22 12.19
N GLU A 6 -1.46 -28.49 11.63
CA GLU A 6 -1.81 -28.56 10.21
C GLU A 6 -1.37 -27.33 9.42
N ASN A 7 -0.87 -26.31 10.11
CA ASN A 7 -0.41 -25.03 9.51
C ASN A 7 -1.46 -24.39 8.58
N LYS A 8 -2.75 -24.52 8.95
CA LYS A 8 -3.87 -23.93 8.19
C LYS A 8 -4.90 -23.30 9.11
N VAL A 9 -5.69 -22.38 8.58
CA VAL A 9 -6.86 -21.82 9.24
C VAL A 9 -7.99 -22.87 9.19
N THR A 10 -8.64 -23.11 10.32
CA THR A 10 -9.79 -24.02 10.42
C THR A 10 -11.05 -23.33 10.89
N ASP A 11 -10.90 -22.26 11.64
CA ASP A 11 -12.00 -21.47 12.20
C ASP A 11 -11.56 -20.06 12.58
N ILE A 12 -12.55 -19.19 12.77
CA ILE A 12 -12.39 -17.87 13.36
C ILE A 12 -13.32 -17.67 14.55
N LEU A 13 -12.87 -16.98 15.56
CA LEU A 13 -13.70 -16.54 16.68
C LEU A 13 -14.14 -15.09 16.44
N ILE A 14 -15.43 -14.89 16.27
CA ILE A 14 -16.05 -13.59 16.07
C ILE A 14 -16.66 -13.13 17.39
N LYS A 15 -16.31 -11.92 17.84
CA LYS A 15 -16.90 -11.31 19.02
C LYS A 15 -17.83 -10.17 18.61
N ASN A 16 -19.05 -10.21 19.08
CA ASN A 16 -20.00 -9.10 18.92
C ASN A 16 -19.67 -7.96 19.90
N ASN A 17 -19.33 -6.81 19.36
CA ASN A 17 -18.94 -5.65 20.18
C ASN A 17 -20.10 -5.01 20.96
N LYS A 18 -21.36 -5.30 20.60
CA LYS A 18 -22.54 -4.73 21.27
C LYS A 18 -22.94 -5.52 22.50
N ASN A 19 -22.91 -6.86 22.45
CA ASN A 19 -23.38 -7.71 23.56
C ASN A 19 -22.28 -8.58 24.18
N GLY A 20 -21.04 -8.55 23.61
CA GLY A 20 -19.90 -9.31 24.10
C GLY A 20 -19.89 -10.80 23.75
N GLU A 21 -20.94 -11.32 23.11
CA GLU A 21 -21.04 -12.72 22.73
C GLU A 21 -19.97 -13.10 21.71
N SER A 22 -19.43 -14.29 21.86
CA SER A 22 -18.43 -14.83 20.94
C SER A 22 -18.98 -16.09 20.26
N LYS A 23 -18.73 -16.19 18.94
CA LYS A 23 -19.13 -17.32 18.10
C LYS A 23 -17.95 -17.81 17.28
N SER A 24 -17.70 -19.12 17.29
CA SER A 24 -16.78 -19.75 16.35
C SER A 24 -17.48 -20.02 15.02
N MET A 25 -16.76 -19.78 13.92
CA MET A 25 -17.22 -20.05 12.56
C MET A 25 -16.11 -20.79 11.80
N SER A 26 -16.44 -21.95 11.24
CA SER A 26 -15.50 -22.71 10.40
C SER A 26 -15.20 -21.94 9.11
N THR A 27 -13.92 -21.88 8.73
CA THR A 27 -13.46 -21.23 7.50
C THR A 27 -12.09 -21.78 7.11
N ASP A 28 -11.80 -21.77 5.82
CA ASP A 28 -10.53 -22.26 5.27
C ASP A 28 -9.50 -21.15 5.09
N ALA A 29 -9.94 -19.88 5.05
CA ALA A 29 -9.08 -18.74 4.88
C ALA A 29 -9.68 -17.47 5.53
N VAL A 30 -8.82 -16.53 5.88
CA VAL A 30 -9.19 -15.20 6.36
C VAL A 30 -8.39 -14.15 5.61
N PHE A 31 -9.09 -13.20 4.98
CA PHE A 31 -8.49 -12.03 4.36
C PHE A 31 -8.70 -10.81 5.25
N ILE A 32 -7.61 -10.13 5.60
CA ILE A 32 -7.66 -8.90 6.39
C ILE A 32 -7.66 -7.73 5.42
N ALA A 33 -8.76 -6.96 5.40
CA ALA A 33 -8.97 -5.82 4.50
C ALA A 33 -9.41 -4.58 5.31
N ILE A 34 -8.57 -4.16 6.25
CA ILE A 34 -8.86 -3.09 7.24
C ILE A 34 -8.17 -1.76 6.90
N GLY A 35 -7.64 -1.62 5.70
CA GLY A 35 -6.93 -0.45 5.22
C GLY A 35 -5.49 -0.75 4.84
N HIS A 36 -4.82 0.28 4.30
CA HIS A 36 -3.44 0.21 3.83
C HIS A 36 -2.62 1.30 4.50
N ILE A 37 -1.40 0.96 4.85
CA ILE A 37 -0.38 1.92 5.27
C ILE A 37 0.75 1.81 4.26
N PRO A 38 1.15 2.90 3.58
CA PRO A 38 2.24 2.84 2.60
C PRO A 38 3.56 2.53 3.30
N ASN A 39 4.37 1.68 2.67
CA ASN A 39 5.68 1.31 3.22
C ASN A 39 6.75 2.35 2.86
N THR A 40 6.59 3.55 3.37
CA THR A 40 7.38 4.75 3.05
C THR A 40 8.25 5.24 4.21
N SER A 41 8.28 4.51 5.31
CA SER A 41 9.02 4.89 6.53
C SER A 41 10.52 5.17 6.30
N LEU A 42 11.12 4.51 5.30
CA LEU A 42 12.52 4.72 4.90
C LEU A 42 12.76 6.10 4.28
N PHE A 43 11.72 6.75 3.76
CA PHE A 43 11.81 7.98 2.98
C PHE A 43 11.33 9.21 3.74
N LYS A 44 10.78 9.06 4.96
CA LYS A 44 10.14 10.12 5.73
C LYS A 44 11.01 11.35 5.99
N ASP A 45 12.32 11.16 6.06
CA ASP A 45 13.27 12.23 6.34
C ASP A 45 13.85 12.86 5.06
N PHE A 46 13.48 12.35 3.89
CA PHE A 46 14.03 12.76 2.59
C PHE A 46 12.95 13.25 1.63
N LEU A 47 11.83 12.53 1.54
CA LEU A 47 10.74 12.83 0.63
C LEU A 47 9.58 13.50 1.36
N ASN A 48 8.90 14.39 0.65
CA ASN A 48 7.66 14.96 1.13
C ASN A 48 6.56 13.90 1.15
N LEU A 49 6.00 13.67 2.32
CA LEU A 49 4.88 12.75 2.53
C LEU A 49 3.64 13.53 2.94
N ASN A 50 2.45 13.00 2.61
CA ASN A 50 1.21 13.53 3.17
C ASN A 50 1.01 13.04 4.62
N GLU A 51 -0.05 13.48 5.28
CA GLU A 51 -0.40 13.11 6.65
C GLU A 51 -0.61 11.60 6.87
N ASN A 52 -0.93 10.85 5.79
CA ASN A 52 -1.14 9.41 5.80
C ASN A 52 0.12 8.62 5.38
N GLY A 53 1.24 9.31 5.12
CA GLY A 53 2.52 8.72 4.78
C GLY A 53 2.73 8.40 3.30
N TYR A 54 1.84 8.82 2.39
CA TYR A 54 2.05 8.66 0.95
C TYR A 54 3.01 9.70 0.39
N ILE A 55 3.84 9.30 -0.56
CA ILE A 55 4.81 10.20 -1.22
C ILE A 55 4.04 11.21 -2.07
N LEU A 56 4.33 12.49 -1.87
CA LEU A 56 3.81 13.57 -2.68
C LEU A 56 4.61 13.69 -3.97
N THR A 57 3.90 13.75 -5.10
CA THR A 57 4.49 13.98 -6.42
C THR A 57 3.97 15.28 -7.01
N ASP A 58 4.79 15.91 -7.84
CA ASP A 58 4.45 17.11 -8.60
C ASP A 58 4.82 16.91 -10.07
N GLU A 59 4.09 17.56 -10.97
CA GLU A 59 4.30 17.44 -12.43
C GLU A 59 4.50 15.99 -12.90
N GLY A 60 3.55 15.11 -12.58
CA GLY A 60 3.60 13.69 -12.93
C GLY A 60 4.10 12.83 -11.78
N THR A 61 5.30 12.25 -11.91
CA THR A 61 5.86 11.32 -10.92
C THR A 61 7.08 11.87 -10.15
N LYS A 62 7.39 13.16 -10.36
CA LYS A 62 8.53 13.82 -9.73
C LYS A 62 8.30 13.99 -8.24
N THR A 63 9.33 13.75 -7.44
CA THR A 63 9.33 14.06 -6.00
C THR A 63 10.03 15.43 -5.74
N ASN A 64 10.10 15.82 -4.49
CA ASN A 64 10.88 17.00 -4.06
C ASN A 64 12.40 16.86 -4.28
N ILE A 65 12.89 15.66 -4.63
CA ILE A 65 14.32 15.42 -4.90
C ILE A 65 14.51 15.20 -6.40
N PRO A 66 15.31 16.02 -7.09
CA PRO A 66 15.62 15.84 -8.50
C PRO A 66 16.20 14.45 -8.79
N GLY A 67 15.69 13.77 -9.82
CA GLY A 67 16.10 12.42 -10.19
C GLY A 67 15.45 11.29 -9.37
N VAL A 68 14.57 11.63 -8.43
CA VAL A 68 13.76 10.65 -7.66
C VAL A 68 12.30 10.78 -8.08
N PHE A 69 11.73 9.67 -8.50
CA PHE A 69 10.36 9.57 -8.98
C PHE A 69 9.59 8.57 -8.13
N ALA A 70 8.28 8.80 -7.93
CA ALA A 70 7.41 7.91 -7.18
C ALA A 70 6.19 7.51 -7.99
N CYS A 71 5.80 6.23 -7.91
CA CYS A 71 4.67 5.68 -8.63
C CYS A 71 4.04 4.53 -7.85
N GLY A 72 2.86 4.08 -8.28
CA GLY A 72 2.13 2.99 -7.65
C GLY A 72 1.51 3.36 -6.31
N ASP A 73 1.21 2.35 -5.51
CA ASP A 73 0.45 2.47 -4.27
C ASP A 73 1.13 3.36 -3.21
N VAL A 74 2.43 3.60 -3.30
CA VAL A 74 3.15 4.47 -2.34
C VAL A 74 2.85 5.96 -2.55
N GLN A 75 2.31 6.36 -3.71
CA GLN A 75 1.88 7.72 -4.02
C GLN A 75 0.37 7.83 -4.32
N ASP A 76 -0.28 6.73 -4.78
CA ASP A 76 -1.72 6.68 -5.05
C ASP A 76 -2.50 6.31 -3.79
N TRP A 77 -2.89 7.30 -3.01
CA TRP A 77 -3.71 7.08 -1.80
C TRP A 77 -5.19 6.87 -2.09
N GLU A 78 -5.64 7.15 -3.31
CA GLU A 78 -7.05 7.15 -3.69
C GLU A 78 -7.49 5.81 -4.29
N TYR A 79 -6.90 5.40 -5.40
CA TYR A 79 -7.35 4.24 -6.17
C TYR A 79 -6.69 2.93 -5.74
N ARG A 80 -5.38 2.89 -5.63
CA ARG A 80 -4.59 1.71 -5.20
C ARG A 80 -4.99 0.44 -5.94
N GLN A 81 -5.04 0.55 -7.27
CA GLN A 81 -5.37 -0.54 -8.17
C GLN A 81 -4.16 -0.94 -9.01
N ALA A 82 -4.06 -2.22 -9.36
CA ALA A 82 -2.97 -2.73 -10.20
C ALA A 82 -2.82 -1.94 -11.51
N ILE A 83 -3.94 -1.53 -12.13
CA ILE A 83 -3.91 -0.79 -13.39
C ILE A 83 -3.41 0.66 -13.19
N THR A 84 -3.78 1.33 -12.11
CA THR A 84 -3.28 2.69 -11.80
C THR A 84 -1.80 2.65 -11.42
N ALA A 85 -1.37 1.62 -10.69
CA ALA A 85 0.03 1.40 -10.36
C ALA A 85 0.86 1.14 -11.62
N ALA A 86 0.39 0.31 -12.56
CA ALA A 86 1.05 0.07 -13.84
C ALA A 86 1.12 1.35 -14.69
N GLY A 87 0.05 2.13 -14.74
CA GLY A 87 -0.01 3.40 -15.48
C GLY A 87 0.98 4.42 -14.92
N SER A 88 0.98 4.64 -13.62
CA SER A 88 1.95 5.57 -12.97
C SER A 88 3.40 5.05 -13.05
N GLY A 89 3.60 3.73 -13.05
CA GLY A 89 4.91 3.12 -13.31
C GLY A 89 5.45 3.43 -14.71
N CYS A 90 4.59 3.37 -15.73
CA CYS A 90 4.94 3.78 -17.09
C CYS A 90 5.28 5.28 -17.15
N MET A 91 4.51 6.13 -16.47
CA MET A 91 4.80 7.57 -16.38
C MET A 91 6.18 7.82 -15.72
N ALA A 92 6.49 7.14 -14.62
CA ALA A 92 7.77 7.28 -13.93
C ALA A 92 8.97 6.86 -14.80
N ALA A 93 8.81 5.80 -15.61
CA ALA A 93 9.84 5.38 -16.57
C ALA A 93 10.11 6.46 -17.63
N ILE A 94 9.06 7.05 -18.19
CA ILE A 94 9.17 8.14 -19.17
C ILE A 94 9.79 9.39 -18.54
N ASP A 95 9.37 9.76 -17.34
CA ASP A 95 9.92 10.93 -16.62
C ASP A 95 11.41 10.72 -16.29
N THR A 96 11.81 9.49 -15.95
CA THR A 96 13.20 9.11 -15.73
C THR A 96 14.03 9.23 -17.01
N GLU A 97 13.53 8.69 -18.14
CA GLU A 97 14.21 8.80 -19.44
C GLU A 97 14.43 10.26 -19.83
N ARG A 98 13.40 11.10 -19.70
CA ARG A 98 13.49 12.53 -19.99
C ARG A 98 14.48 13.23 -19.07
N TYR A 99 14.51 12.90 -17.80
CA TYR A 99 15.45 13.46 -16.84
C TYR A 99 16.88 13.13 -17.23
N LEU A 100 17.18 11.86 -17.51
CA LEU A 100 18.51 11.41 -17.89
C LEU A 100 18.97 12.00 -19.22
N SER A 101 18.06 12.23 -20.18
CA SER A 101 18.37 12.84 -21.47
C SER A 101 18.71 14.33 -21.39
N ASN A 102 18.44 14.98 -20.27
CA ASN A 102 18.70 16.41 -20.04
C ASN A 102 19.86 16.65 -19.05
N LEU A 103 20.58 15.61 -18.63
CA LEU A 103 21.80 15.73 -17.85
C LEU A 103 23.00 15.98 -18.74
#